data_aaac99a481c6785aa4935fee50a3b3b8
#
_entry.id   aaac99a481c6785aa4935fee50a3b3b8
#
_cell.length_a   1.000
_cell.length_b   1.000
_cell.length_c   1.000
_cell.angle_alpha   90.00
_cell.angle_beta   90.00
_cell.angle_gamma   90.00
#
_symmetry.space_group_name_H-M   'P 1'
#
loop_
_entity.id
_entity.type
_entity.pdbx_description
1 polymer ?
#
loop_
_entity_poly.entity_id
_entity_poly.type
_entity_poly.pdbx_seq_one_letter_code
_entity_poly.pdbx_strand_id
1 'polypeptide(L)'
;HRIAEDYDVVISLAAKPMKGDWNGAGAHTNFSTKAMREDVDMKAITAACDALGKRVMEHVEHYGHDIQSRLTGKHETAPWNKYSYGVSNRGASVRIPWQVARDKKGYAEDRRPNANCDPYLVTRLILETVCG
;
A
#
# COMPACT_ATOMS: atom_id res chain seq x y z
N HIS A 1 12.47 17.90 7.00
CA HIS A 1 13.10 19.14 6.55
C HIS A 1 14.02 19.72 7.63
N ARG A 2 13.51 20.06 8.80
CA ARG A 2 14.26 20.73 9.89
C ARG A 2 15.59 20.04 10.23
N ILE A 3 15.60 18.72 10.38
CA ILE A 3 16.83 17.95 10.65
C ILE A 3 17.78 17.98 9.44
N ALA A 4 17.25 17.97 8.23
CA ALA A 4 18.05 17.98 7.01
C ALA A 4 18.83 19.29 6.84
N GLU A 5 18.27 20.41 7.32
CA GLU A 5 18.94 21.72 7.34
C GLU A 5 20.20 21.69 8.20
N ASP A 6 20.19 20.95 9.33
CA ASP A 6 21.37 20.82 10.20
C ASP A 6 22.53 20.06 9.55
N TYR A 7 22.23 19.30 8.49
CA TYR A 7 23.20 18.48 7.74
C TYR A 7 23.45 18.98 6.32
N ASP A 8 22.91 20.14 5.97
CA ASP A 8 23.04 20.75 4.65
C ASP A 8 22.65 19.80 3.49
N VAL A 9 21.55 19.05 3.67
CA VAL A 9 21.01 18.10 2.71
C VAL A 9 19.57 18.40 2.35
N VAL A 10 19.14 17.97 1.16
CA VAL A 10 17.76 18.10 0.67
C VAL A 10 17.01 16.78 0.79
N ILE A 11 15.80 16.84 1.34
CA ILE A 11 14.89 15.69 1.40
C ILE A 11 14.16 15.52 0.06
N SER A 12 14.11 14.28 -0.44
CA SER A 12 13.29 13.91 -1.58
C SER A 12 12.21 12.91 -1.15
N LEU A 13 10.95 13.19 -1.53
CA LEU A 13 9.83 12.25 -1.41
C LEU A 13 9.51 11.57 -2.75
N ALA A 14 10.39 11.67 -3.75
CA ALA A 14 10.20 11.00 -5.03
C ALA A 14 10.00 9.49 -4.85
N ALA A 15 9.10 8.91 -5.65
CA ALA A 15 8.80 7.47 -5.61
C ALA A 15 10.03 6.60 -5.91
N LYS A 16 10.91 7.11 -6.78
CA LYS A 16 12.17 6.48 -7.17
C LYS A 16 13.28 7.55 -7.19
N PRO A 17 13.81 7.95 -6.02
CA PRO A 17 14.79 9.04 -5.95
C PRO A 17 16.11 8.71 -6.67
N MET A 18 16.45 7.43 -6.75
CA MET A 18 17.60 6.93 -7.52
C MET A 18 17.10 5.95 -8.59
N LYS A 19 17.36 6.26 -9.86
CA LYS A 19 17.01 5.36 -10.98
C LYS A 19 17.94 4.16 -11.03
N GLY A 20 17.44 3.04 -11.60
CA GLY A 20 18.21 1.81 -11.73
C GLY A 20 17.75 0.71 -10.80
N ASP A 21 18.63 -0.24 -10.48
CA ASP A 21 18.33 -1.46 -9.70
C ASP A 21 18.34 -1.21 -8.19
N TRP A 22 17.45 -0.30 -7.75
CA TRP A 22 17.29 0.13 -6.36
C TRP A 22 15.84 0.04 -5.92
N ASN A 23 15.62 -0.02 -4.61
CA ASN A 23 14.29 0.13 -4.04
C ASN A 23 13.73 1.54 -4.27
N GLY A 24 12.41 1.65 -4.36
CA GLY A 24 11.71 2.92 -4.34
C GLY A 24 11.24 3.29 -2.92
N ALA A 25 10.66 4.49 -2.80
CA ALA A 25 10.10 5.00 -1.56
C ALA A 25 8.56 4.88 -1.56
N GLY A 26 8.01 4.07 -0.66
CA GLY A 26 6.58 3.84 -0.49
C GLY A 26 6.06 4.34 0.85
N ALA A 27 4.75 4.61 0.89
CA ALA A 27 3.99 4.90 2.11
C ALA A 27 2.96 3.78 2.32
N HIS A 28 3.42 2.61 2.74
CA HIS A 28 2.54 1.47 2.98
C HIS A 28 1.49 1.83 4.02
N THR A 29 0.23 1.57 3.69
CA THR A 29 -0.91 2.00 4.49
C THR A 29 -1.63 0.80 5.08
N ASN A 30 -1.59 0.65 6.40
CA ASN A 30 -2.36 -0.35 7.11
C ASN A 30 -3.78 0.16 7.35
N PHE A 31 -4.76 -0.70 7.11
CA PHE A 31 -6.16 -0.39 7.35
C PHE A 31 -6.90 -1.58 7.97
N SER A 32 -7.95 -1.28 8.74
CA SER A 32 -8.77 -2.28 9.39
C SER A 32 -10.18 -1.74 9.66
N THR A 33 -11.19 -2.53 9.36
CA THR A 33 -12.57 -2.26 9.76
C THR A 33 -12.90 -2.95 11.10
N LYS A 34 -14.05 -2.59 11.69
CA LYS A 34 -14.54 -3.29 12.89
C LYS A 34 -14.68 -4.79 12.63
N ALA A 35 -15.32 -5.19 11.52
CA ALA A 35 -15.48 -6.59 11.16
C ALA A 35 -14.14 -7.33 10.99
N MET A 36 -13.13 -6.68 10.37
CA MET A 36 -11.80 -7.28 10.25
C MET A 36 -11.11 -7.54 11.60
N ARG A 37 -11.46 -6.83 12.67
CA ARG A 37 -10.88 -6.99 14.01
C ARG A 37 -11.67 -7.93 14.91
N GLU A 38 -12.98 -8.00 14.73
CA GLU A 38 -13.89 -8.74 15.64
C GLU A 38 -14.25 -10.12 15.08
N ASP A 39 -14.46 -10.25 13.77
CA ASP A 39 -14.84 -11.53 13.15
C ASP A 39 -13.61 -12.42 12.95
N VAL A 40 -13.66 -13.63 13.48
CA VAL A 40 -12.54 -14.59 13.43
C VAL A 40 -12.74 -15.58 12.27
N ASP A 41 -12.80 -15.09 11.02
CA ASP A 41 -13.04 -15.95 9.86
C ASP A 41 -12.36 -15.54 8.54
N MET A 42 -11.55 -14.50 8.53
CA MET A 42 -10.90 -13.92 7.35
C MET A 42 -11.83 -13.30 6.28
N LYS A 43 -13.14 -13.51 6.33
CA LYS A 43 -14.08 -13.06 5.28
C LYS A 43 -14.04 -11.55 5.06
N ALA A 44 -14.07 -10.77 6.15
CA ALA A 44 -13.99 -9.32 6.07
C ALA A 44 -12.67 -8.84 5.47
N ILE A 45 -11.55 -9.52 5.77
CA ILE A 45 -10.23 -9.19 5.25
C ILE A 45 -10.13 -9.52 3.76
N THR A 46 -10.58 -10.70 3.34
CA THR A 46 -10.57 -11.10 1.92
C THR A 46 -11.52 -10.24 1.10
N ALA A 47 -12.71 -9.92 1.62
CA ALA A 47 -13.66 -9.02 0.96
C ALA A 47 -13.07 -7.62 0.73
N ALA A 48 -12.36 -7.08 1.71
CA ALA A 48 -11.67 -5.79 1.58
C ALA A 48 -10.55 -5.85 0.52
N CYS A 49 -9.76 -6.93 0.50
CA CYS A 49 -8.75 -7.15 -0.55
C CYS A 49 -9.39 -7.26 -1.94
N ASP A 50 -10.48 -8.00 -2.09
CA ASP A 50 -11.19 -8.15 -3.35
C ASP A 50 -11.81 -6.83 -3.83
N ALA A 51 -12.34 -6.02 -2.91
CA ALA A 51 -12.86 -4.68 -3.23
C ALA A 51 -11.75 -3.76 -3.79
N LEU A 52 -10.58 -3.74 -3.18
CA LEU A 52 -9.41 -3.01 -3.68
C LEU A 52 -8.97 -3.50 -5.07
N GLY A 53 -9.13 -4.79 -5.35
CA GLY A 53 -8.84 -5.38 -6.65
C GLY A 53 -9.78 -4.95 -7.77
N LYS A 54 -11.01 -4.53 -7.45
CA LYS A 54 -11.99 -4.03 -8.44
C LYS A 54 -11.72 -2.58 -8.87
N ARG A 55 -10.98 -1.81 -8.08
CA ARG A 55 -10.73 -0.37 -8.30
C ARG A 55 -9.23 -0.05 -8.47
N VAL A 56 -8.45 -0.98 -9.02
CA VAL A 56 -6.98 -0.89 -9.10
C VAL A 56 -6.50 0.42 -9.71
N MET A 57 -7.01 0.76 -10.90
CA MET A 57 -6.52 1.94 -11.64
C MET A 57 -6.86 3.24 -10.93
N GLU A 58 -8.05 3.34 -10.36
CA GLU A 58 -8.45 4.52 -9.59
C GLU A 58 -7.52 4.77 -8.40
N HIS A 59 -7.16 3.72 -7.67
CA HIS A 59 -6.19 3.84 -6.58
C HIS A 59 -4.80 4.24 -7.09
N VAL A 60 -4.31 3.56 -8.13
CA VAL A 60 -2.97 3.81 -8.68
C VAL A 60 -2.82 5.24 -9.18
N GLU A 61 -3.83 5.80 -9.83
CA GLU A 61 -3.84 7.19 -10.33
C GLU A 61 -3.71 8.24 -9.22
N HIS A 62 -4.15 7.90 -7.99
CA HIS A 62 -4.19 8.81 -6.87
C HIS A 62 -3.17 8.50 -5.76
N TYR A 63 -2.37 7.46 -5.93
CA TYR A 63 -1.42 6.99 -4.92
C TYR A 63 -0.03 7.63 -5.01
N GLY A 64 0.07 8.77 -5.68
CA GLY A 64 1.29 9.57 -5.81
C GLY A 64 1.83 9.62 -7.23
N HIS A 65 2.79 10.52 -7.44
CA HIS A 65 3.39 10.73 -8.76
C HIS A 65 4.43 9.68 -9.09
N ASP A 66 4.54 9.33 -10.39
CA ASP A 66 5.54 8.41 -10.93
C ASP A 66 5.49 7.01 -10.28
N ILE A 67 4.27 6.52 -10.01
CA ILE A 67 4.05 5.22 -9.36
C ILE A 67 4.61 4.07 -10.20
N GLN A 68 4.63 4.21 -11.52
CA GLN A 68 5.11 3.20 -12.46
C GLN A 68 6.62 2.94 -12.31
N SER A 69 7.39 3.95 -11.94
CA SER A 69 8.83 3.80 -11.73
C SER A 69 9.16 2.97 -10.48
N ARG A 70 8.25 2.94 -9.49
CA ARG A 70 8.41 2.16 -8.25
C ARG A 70 7.72 0.80 -8.31
N LEU A 71 6.47 0.73 -8.79
CA LEU A 71 5.69 -0.50 -8.86
C LEU A 71 6.00 -1.29 -10.14
N THR A 72 7.16 -1.89 -10.20
CA THR A 72 7.71 -2.57 -11.39
C THR A 72 7.51 -4.09 -11.40
N GLY A 73 7.09 -4.67 -10.28
CA GLY A 73 7.10 -6.13 -10.06
C GLY A 73 8.45 -6.68 -9.59
N LYS A 74 9.41 -5.79 -9.33
CA LYS A 74 10.71 -6.09 -8.71
C LYS A 74 10.83 -5.34 -7.38
N HIS A 75 11.90 -5.60 -6.62
CA HIS A 75 12.18 -4.89 -5.37
C HIS A 75 11.01 -4.92 -4.37
N GLU A 76 10.41 -6.11 -4.20
CA GLU A 76 9.29 -6.34 -3.29
C GLU A 76 8.06 -5.47 -3.61
N THR A 77 7.78 -5.24 -4.89
CA THR A 77 6.57 -4.55 -5.37
C THR A 77 5.79 -5.42 -6.36
N ALA A 78 4.46 -5.28 -6.37
CA ALA A 78 3.63 -5.72 -7.48
C ALA A 78 3.74 -4.73 -8.65
N PRO A 79 3.56 -5.17 -9.92
CA PRO A 79 3.44 -4.23 -11.03
C PRO A 79 2.24 -3.31 -10.85
N TRP A 80 2.37 -2.03 -11.22
CA TRP A 80 1.33 -1.01 -11.06
C TRP A 80 -0.01 -1.36 -11.74
N ASN A 81 0.04 -2.12 -12.85
CA ASN A 81 -1.11 -2.51 -13.68
C ASN A 81 -1.64 -3.92 -13.37
N LYS A 82 -1.12 -4.57 -12.33
CA LYS A 82 -1.59 -5.87 -11.87
C LYS A 82 -1.88 -5.82 -10.39
N TYR A 83 -2.98 -6.43 -10.00
CA TYR A 83 -3.37 -6.53 -8.61
C TYR A 83 -3.17 -7.95 -8.08
N SER A 84 -2.68 -8.04 -6.87
CA SER A 84 -2.61 -9.29 -6.12
C SER A 84 -2.64 -9.00 -4.63
N TYR A 85 -3.08 -9.97 -3.85
CA TYR A 85 -2.88 -9.97 -2.41
C TYR A 85 -2.45 -11.34 -1.90
N GLY A 86 -1.84 -11.39 -0.74
CA GLY A 86 -1.41 -12.66 -0.16
C GLY A 86 -0.84 -12.53 1.25
N VAL A 87 -0.80 -13.67 1.95
CA VAL A 87 -0.24 -13.76 3.30
C VAL A 87 1.28 -13.66 3.22
N SER A 88 1.85 -12.75 4.01
CA SER A 88 3.30 -12.48 4.08
C SER A 88 3.97 -12.18 2.74
N ASN A 89 3.20 -11.91 1.69
CA ASN A 89 3.73 -11.68 0.35
C ASN A 89 4.11 -10.21 0.13
N ARG A 90 5.41 -9.91 0.18
CA ARG A 90 5.94 -8.57 -0.09
C ARG A 90 5.91 -8.16 -1.56
N GLY A 91 5.77 -9.12 -2.48
CA GLY A 91 5.59 -8.88 -3.91
C GLY A 91 4.14 -8.64 -4.33
N ALA A 92 3.20 -8.63 -3.40
CA ALA A 92 1.79 -8.35 -3.66
C ALA A 92 1.45 -6.87 -3.53
N SER A 93 0.34 -6.45 -4.15
CA SER A 93 -0.24 -5.10 -3.99
C SER A 93 -0.75 -4.86 -2.57
N VAL A 94 -1.40 -5.89 -2.00
CA VAL A 94 -1.90 -5.88 -0.62
C VAL A 94 -1.34 -7.09 0.12
N ARG A 95 -0.76 -6.84 1.28
CA ARG A 95 -0.24 -7.91 2.14
C ARG A 95 -1.15 -8.12 3.34
N ILE A 96 -1.47 -9.38 3.61
CA ILE A 96 -2.07 -9.82 4.86
C ILE A 96 -0.93 -10.29 5.77
N PRO A 97 -0.69 -9.65 6.93
CA PRO A 97 0.37 -10.09 7.83
C PRO A 97 0.18 -11.54 8.31
N TRP A 98 1.27 -12.22 8.58
CA TRP A 98 1.23 -13.61 9.04
C TRP A 98 0.40 -13.80 10.30
N GLN A 99 0.53 -12.90 11.29
CA GLN A 99 -0.25 -12.96 12.53
C GLN A 99 -1.75 -12.84 12.26
N VAL A 100 -2.14 -11.96 11.32
CA VAL A 100 -3.54 -11.77 10.93
C VAL A 100 -4.12 -13.05 10.32
N ALA A 101 -3.37 -13.72 9.46
CA ALA A 101 -3.79 -14.99 8.87
C ALA A 101 -3.91 -16.11 9.91
N ARG A 102 -2.97 -16.17 10.87
CA ARG A 102 -3.02 -17.12 11.99
C ARG A 102 -4.21 -16.87 12.93
N ASP A 103 -4.40 -15.63 13.33
CA ASP A 103 -5.43 -15.22 14.29
C ASP A 103 -6.81 -15.01 13.63
N LYS A 104 -6.85 -15.07 12.27
CA LYS A 104 -8.02 -14.87 11.41
C LYS A 104 -8.72 -13.53 11.59
N LYS A 105 -8.03 -12.53 12.10
CA LYS A 105 -8.52 -11.17 12.34
C LYS A 105 -7.36 -10.17 12.40
N GLY A 106 -7.65 -8.89 12.12
CA GLY A 106 -6.66 -7.82 12.24
C GLY A 106 -6.77 -6.78 11.13
N TYR A 107 -5.74 -6.65 10.31
CA TYR A 107 -5.60 -5.60 9.30
C TYR A 107 -4.99 -6.12 8.00
N ALA A 108 -5.10 -5.32 6.95
CA ALA A 108 -4.37 -5.52 5.70
C ALA A 108 -3.48 -4.29 5.41
N GLU A 109 -2.40 -4.50 4.66
CA GLU A 109 -1.42 -3.49 4.28
C GLU A 109 -1.52 -3.22 2.78
N ASP A 110 -2.00 -2.04 2.37
CA ASP A 110 -1.86 -1.59 0.99
C ASP A 110 -0.45 -1.06 0.76
N ARG A 111 0.29 -1.73 -0.11
CA ARG A 111 1.71 -1.46 -0.38
C ARG A 111 1.94 -0.56 -1.58
N ARG A 112 0.85 -0.17 -2.26
CA ARG A 112 0.91 0.60 -3.51
C ARG A 112 1.20 2.08 -3.34
N PRO A 113 0.76 2.80 -2.28
CA PRO A 113 1.00 4.24 -2.18
C PRO A 113 2.49 4.59 -2.17
N ASN A 114 2.85 5.67 -2.88
CA ASN A 114 4.20 6.23 -2.94
C ASN A 114 4.49 7.14 -1.74
N ALA A 115 5.76 7.40 -1.48
CA ALA A 115 6.18 8.36 -0.45
C ALA A 115 5.68 9.79 -0.71
N ASN A 116 5.44 10.16 -1.98
CA ASN A 116 4.89 11.47 -2.39
C ASN A 116 3.36 11.49 -2.51
N CYS A 117 2.66 10.49 -1.98
CA CYS A 117 1.19 10.47 -1.99
C CYS A 117 0.60 11.56 -1.06
N ASP A 118 -0.63 11.95 -1.37
CA ASP A 118 -1.48 12.66 -0.43
C ASP A 118 -2.13 11.65 0.53
N PRO A 119 -1.76 11.64 1.83
CA PRO A 119 -2.28 10.66 2.79
C PRO A 119 -3.79 10.80 3.03
N TYR A 120 -4.36 11.99 2.89
CA TYR A 120 -5.80 12.19 3.00
C TYR A 120 -6.55 11.54 1.84
N LEU A 121 -6.03 11.67 0.63
CA LEU A 121 -6.61 11.03 -0.55
C LEU A 121 -6.48 9.50 -0.50
N VAL A 122 -5.33 8.99 -0.09
CA VAL A 122 -5.10 7.54 0.10
C VAL A 122 -6.10 6.96 1.10
N THR A 123 -6.24 7.58 2.28
CA THR A 123 -7.15 7.10 3.32
C THR A 123 -8.61 7.20 2.91
N ARG A 124 -9.01 8.27 2.23
CA ARG A 124 -10.34 8.44 1.67
C ARG A 124 -10.67 7.31 0.68
N LEU A 125 -9.80 7.05 -0.30
CA LEU A 125 -10.03 6.01 -1.32
C LEU A 125 -10.13 4.61 -0.72
N ILE A 126 -9.27 4.29 0.26
CA ILE A 126 -9.36 3.02 0.97
C ILE A 126 -10.70 2.91 1.70
N LEU A 127 -11.13 3.96 2.41
CA LEU A 127 -12.40 3.97 3.13
C LEU A 127 -13.59 3.79 2.19
N GLU A 128 -13.66 4.57 1.11
CA GLU A 128 -14.72 4.49 0.09
C GLU A 128 -14.78 3.11 -0.59
N THR A 129 -13.64 2.47 -0.77
CA THR A 129 -13.58 1.15 -1.43
C THR A 129 -13.95 0.01 -0.50
N VAL A 130 -13.55 0.09 0.77
CA VAL A 130 -13.72 -1.02 1.72
C VAL A 130 -15.04 -0.92 2.49
N CYS A 131 -15.57 0.29 2.70
CA CYS A 131 -16.79 0.53 3.49
C CYS A 131 -17.97 1.05 2.66
N GLY A 132 -17.77 1.44 1.41
CA GLY A 132 -18.83 1.86 0.45
C GLY A 132 -19.29 0.69 -0.38
#